data_247fea9b0ba37c356dda8dd7e7f7165f
#
_entry.id   247fea9b0ba37c356dda8dd7e7f7165f
#
_cell.length_a   1.000
_cell.length_b   1.000
_cell.length_c   1.000
_cell.angle_alpha   90.00
_cell.angle_beta   90.00
_cell.angle_gamma   90.00
#
_symmetry.space_group_name_H-M   'P 1'
#
loop_
_entity.id
_entity.type
_entity.pdbx_description
1 polymer ?
#
loop_
_entity_poly.entity_id
_entity_poly.type
_entity_poly.pdbx_seq_one_letter_code
_entity_poly.pdbx_strand_id
1 'polypeptide(L)'
;MSVFGRMAGVALLGFGLVVAGSAMAGDAVKGEKVFKKCKACHYVDKEKNKTGPHLVAVLGREAGSLEGYKYSKAMKASGLVWDEETLAAYLKAPKKYVKGTKMAFAGLKKDKDVADVIAYLKAAN
;
A
#
# COMPACT_ATOMS: atom_id res chain seq x y z
N MET A 1 69.17 23.14 0.83
CA MET A 1 68.42 22.56 1.94
C MET A 1 66.97 22.64 1.60
N SER A 2 66.35 21.51 1.38
CA SER A 2 64.98 21.39 0.88
C SER A 2 63.99 21.54 2.01
N VAL A 3 62.95 22.35 1.78
CA VAL A 3 61.78 22.35 2.62
C VAL A 3 60.62 21.82 1.78
N PHE A 4 60.24 20.59 2.08
CA PHE A 4 59.08 19.95 1.48
C PHE A 4 57.83 20.49 2.15
N GLY A 5 57.05 21.27 1.42
CA GLY A 5 55.71 21.61 1.83
C GLY A 5 54.73 20.50 1.42
N ARG A 6 54.19 19.76 2.37
CA ARG A 6 53.13 18.80 2.12
C ARG A 6 51.81 19.56 2.16
N MET A 7 51.20 19.75 1.02
CA MET A 7 49.83 20.18 0.92
C MET A 7 48.94 18.93 1.20
N ALA A 8 48.28 18.91 2.35
CA ALA A 8 47.22 17.97 2.63
C ALA A 8 45.96 18.44 1.90
N GLY A 9 45.55 17.76 0.86
CA GLY A 9 44.27 17.95 0.23
C GLY A 9 43.17 17.45 1.11
N VAL A 10 42.33 18.34 1.57
CA VAL A 10 41.09 17.97 2.25
C VAL A 10 40.08 17.60 1.17
N ALA A 11 39.84 16.32 0.99
CA ALA A 11 38.73 15.84 0.18
C ALA A 11 37.44 16.05 0.98
N LEU A 12 36.68 17.07 0.61
CA LEU A 12 35.30 17.25 1.07
C LEU A 12 34.45 16.20 0.37
N LEU A 13 34.22 15.09 1.07
CA LEU A 13 33.15 14.16 0.73
C LEU A 13 31.83 14.87 0.96
N GLY A 14 31.27 15.37 -0.12
CA GLY A 14 29.90 15.88 -0.12
C GLY A 14 28.95 14.74 0.17
N PHE A 15 28.44 14.67 1.39
CA PHE A 15 27.31 13.80 1.73
C PHE A 15 26.09 14.39 1.03
N GLY A 16 25.78 13.84 -0.16
CA GLY A 16 24.52 14.11 -0.82
C GLY A 16 23.40 13.53 0.00
N LEU A 17 22.62 14.38 0.67
CA LEU A 17 21.39 13.97 1.32
C LEU A 17 20.40 13.59 0.20
N VAL A 18 20.28 12.32 -0.09
CA VAL A 18 19.22 11.82 -0.94
C VAL A 18 17.95 11.86 -0.11
N VAL A 19 17.19 12.95 -0.25
CA VAL A 19 15.82 12.99 0.25
C VAL A 19 15.01 12.14 -0.73
N ALA A 20 14.92 10.85 -0.44
CA ALA A 20 13.91 10.01 -1.08
C ALA A 20 12.55 10.64 -0.75
N GLY A 21 11.79 11.05 -1.79
CA GLY A 21 10.47 11.62 -1.60
C GLY A 21 9.68 10.75 -0.63
N SER A 22 9.36 11.28 0.53
CA SER A 22 8.57 10.58 1.52
C SER A 22 7.19 10.34 0.95
N ALA A 23 6.89 9.10 0.57
CA ALA A 23 5.54 8.64 0.53
C ALA A 23 4.94 8.97 1.91
N MET A 24 3.78 9.66 1.93
CA MET A 24 3.14 10.01 3.19
C MET A 24 2.91 8.74 4.00
N ALA A 25 3.69 8.55 5.06
CA ALA A 25 3.49 7.45 5.99
C ALA A 25 2.13 7.61 6.67
N GLY A 26 1.27 6.62 6.51
CA GLY A 26 -0.02 6.60 7.17
C GLY A 26 0.11 6.26 8.65
N ASP A 27 -0.95 6.54 9.38
CA ASP A 27 -1.10 6.22 10.80
C ASP A 27 -1.99 4.98 10.94
N ALA A 28 -1.41 3.87 11.43
CA ALA A 28 -2.11 2.62 11.58
C ALA A 28 -3.29 2.69 12.57
N VAL A 29 -3.19 3.50 13.62
CA VAL A 29 -4.28 3.67 14.60
C VAL A 29 -5.47 4.39 13.97
N LYS A 30 -5.21 5.43 13.19
CA LYS A 30 -6.25 6.12 12.41
C LYS A 30 -6.78 5.22 11.28
N GLY A 31 -5.91 4.42 10.69
CA GLY A 31 -6.28 3.44 9.66
C GLY A 31 -7.26 2.39 10.15
N GLU A 32 -7.16 1.96 11.40
CA GLU A 32 -8.13 1.06 12.00
C GLU A 32 -9.54 1.67 12.00
N LYS A 33 -9.65 2.97 12.26
CA LYS A 33 -10.94 3.69 12.19
C LYS A 33 -11.47 3.75 10.76
N VAL A 34 -10.61 4.00 9.78
CA VAL A 34 -10.98 3.98 8.36
C VAL A 34 -11.44 2.58 7.96
N PHE A 35 -10.78 1.55 8.44
CA PHE A 35 -11.10 0.15 8.16
C PHE A 35 -12.50 -0.28 8.63
N LYS A 36 -13.14 0.46 9.51
CA LYS A 36 -14.53 0.22 9.90
C LYS A 36 -15.49 0.18 8.70
N LYS A 37 -15.16 0.90 7.64
CA LYS A 37 -15.91 0.88 6.37
C LYS A 37 -15.72 -0.42 5.58
N CYS A 38 -14.73 -1.21 5.93
CA CYS A 38 -14.33 -2.43 5.21
C CYS A 38 -14.74 -3.70 5.97
N LYS A 39 -14.93 -3.60 7.28
CA LYS A 39 -15.19 -4.73 8.19
C LYS A 39 -16.43 -5.54 7.86
N ALA A 40 -17.45 -4.92 7.30
CA ALA A 40 -18.68 -5.61 6.94
C ALA A 40 -18.44 -6.72 5.90
N CYS A 41 -17.44 -6.53 5.06
CA CYS A 41 -17.15 -7.40 3.93
C CYS A 41 -15.83 -8.16 4.04
N HIS A 42 -14.88 -7.70 4.87
CA HIS A 42 -13.54 -8.27 4.94
C HIS A 42 -13.09 -8.58 6.36
N TYR A 43 -12.51 -9.75 6.54
CA TYR A 43 -11.64 -10.03 7.68
C TYR A 43 -10.21 -9.60 7.39
N VAL A 44 -9.52 -9.06 8.37
CA VAL A 44 -8.10 -8.70 8.29
C VAL A 44 -7.23 -9.60 9.16
N ASP A 45 -7.85 -10.27 10.12
CA ASP A 45 -7.19 -11.04 11.19
C ASP A 45 -7.39 -12.56 11.09
N LYS A 46 -8.12 -13.01 10.09
CA LYS A 46 -8.34 -14.46 9.87
C LYS A 46 -8.55 -14.76 8.38
N GLU A 47 -8.07 -15.90 7.96
CA GLU A 47 -8.16 -16.39 6.58
C GLU A 47 -9.56 -16.94 6.27
N LYS A 48 -10.57 -16.10 6.46
CA LYS A 48 -11.95 -16.42 6.19
C LYS A 48 -12.58 -15.38 5.29
N ASN A 49 -13.15 -15.83 4.18
CA ASN A 49 -13.86 -14.97 3.24
C ASN A 49 -15.29 -14.73 3.73
N LYS A 50 -15.81 -13.55 3.40
CA LYS A 50 -17.22 -13.20 3.57
C LYS A 50 -17.75 -12.64 2.23
N THR A 51 -18.41 -11.50 2.25
CA THR A 51 -18.83 -10.78 1.04
C THR A 51 -17.62 -10.42 0.17
N GLY A 52 -16.50 -10.07 0.80
CA GLY A 52 -15.20 -9.89 0.16
C GLY A 52 -14.18 -10.93 0.60
N PRO A 53 -13.05 -11.03 -0.10
CA PRO A 53 -11.96 -11.90 0.29
C PRO A 53 -11.30 -11.39 1.58
N HIS A 54 -10.69 -12.31 2.36
CA HIS A 54 -9.92 -11.87 3.51
C HIS A 54 -8.69 -11.05 3.09
N LEU A 55 -8.25 -10.18 3.98
CA LEU A 55 -7.13 -9.27 3.75
C LEU A 55 -5.86 -9.66 4.52
N VAL A 56 -5.79 -10.88 5.02
CA VAL A 56 -4.57 -11.39 5.66
C VAL A 56 -3.46 -11.44 4.61
N ALA A 57 -2.33 -10.81 4.92
CA ALA A 57 -1.17 -10.70 4.03
C ALA A 57 -1.52 -10.15 2.63
N VAL A 58 -2.42 -9.17 2.58
CA VAL A 58 -2.87 -8.60 1.30
C VAL A 58 -1.78 -7.81 0.58
N LEU A 59 -0.88 -7.14 1.30
CA LEU A 59 0.24 -6.42 0.69
C LEU A 59 1.20 -7.41 0.02
N GLY A 60 1.42 -7.21 -1.27
CA GLY A 60 2.23 -8.09 -2.11
C GLY A 60 1.48 -9.27 -2.72
N ARG A 61 0.19 -9.45 -2.39
CA ARG A 61 -0.64 -10.50 -2.95
C ARG A 61 -1.05 -10.16 -4.38
N GLU A 62 -1.06 -11.16 -5.25
CA GLU A 62 -1.64 -11.04 -6.58
C GLU A 62 -3.16 -10.90 -6.49
N ALA A 63 -3.73 -9.94 -7.22
CA ALA A 63 -5.16 -9.72 -7.26
C ALA A 63 -5.89 -10.93 -7.86
N GLY A 64 -7.02 -11.29 -7.27
CA GLY A 64 -7.82 -12.41 -7.76
C GLY A 64 -7.22 -13.79 -7.47
N SER A 65 -6.26 -13.91 -6.57
CA SER A 65 -5.46 -15.12 -6.39
C SER A 65 -5.92 -16.07 -5.29
N LEU A 66 -6.77 -15.63 -4.36
CA LEU A 66 -7.22 -16.51 -3.27
C LEU A 66 -8.12 -17.62 -3.78
N GLU A 67 -7.79 -18.84 -3.39
CA GLU A 67 -8.66 -19.98 -3.61
C GLU A 67 -9.92 -19.88 -2.74
N GLY A 68 -11.05 -20.38 -3.25
CA GLY A 68 -12.28 -20.41 -2.50
C GLY A 68 -13.06 -19.10 -2.44
N TYR A 69 -12.57 -18.03 -3.05
CA TYR A 69 -13.32 -16.79 -3.23
C TYR A 69 -13.67 -16.56 -4.71
N LYS A 70 -14.93 -16.22 -4.95
CA LYS A 70 -15.42 -15.95 -6.30
C LYS A 70 -15.23 -14.47 -6.67
N TYR A 71 -14.09 -14.17 -7.28
CA TYR A 71 -13.80 -12.84 -7.82
C TYR A 71 -14.63 -12.50 -9.05
N SER A 72 -14.75 -11.20 -9.38
CA SER A 72 -15.21 -10.77 -10.68
C SER A 72 -14.22 -11.22 -11.76
N LYS A 73 -14.70 -11.36 -12.99
CA LYS A 73 -13.83 -11.64 -14.15
C LYS A 73 -12.77 -10.54 -14.31
N ALA A 74 -13.17 -9.29 -14.12
CA ALA A 74 -12.27 -8.14 -14.20
C ALA A 74 -11.13 -8.23 -13.18
N MET A 75 -11.41 -8.59 -11.94
CA MET A 75 -10.39 -8.74 -10.91
C MET A 75 -9.44 -9.89 -11.22
N LYS A 76 -9.95 -11.03 -11.64
CA LYS A 76 -9.13 -12.19 -12.04
C LYS A 76 -8.22 -11.90 -13.22
N ALA A 77 -8.69 -11.11 -14.17
CA ALA A 77 -7.95 -10.76 -15.37
C ALA A 77 -7.05 -9.54 -15.20
N SER A 78 -7.09 -8.86 -14.05
CA SER A 78 -6.44 -7.56 -13.86
C SER A 78 -4.92 -7.62 -13.92
N GLY A 79 -4.31 -8.73 -13.51
CA GLY A 79 -2.85 -8.87 -13.43
C GLY A 79 -2.18 -7.97 -12.37
N LEU A 80 -2.98 -7.39 -11.48
CA LEU A 80 -2.47 -6.47 -10.46
C LEU A 80 -1.81 -7.23 -9.31
N VAL A 81 -0.82 -6.60 -8.72
CA VAL A 81 -0.24 -6.99 -7.42
C VAL A 81 -0.59 -5.89 -6.42
N TRP A 82 -1.08 -6.27 -5.27
CA TRP A 82 -1.47 -5.33 -4.23
C TRP A 82 -0.25 -4.77 -3.49
N ASP A 83 0.59 -4.04 -4.19
CA ASP A 83 1.58 -3.17 -3.56
C ASP A 83 0.90 -1.90 -3.03
N GLU A 84 1.63 -1.07 -2.30
CA GLU A 84 1.06 0.14 -1.69
C GLU A 84 0.47 1.09 -2.72
N GLU A 85 1.15 1.29 -3.83
CA GLU A 85 0.73 2.21 -4.90
C GLU A 85 -0.53 1.72 -5.60
N THR A 86 -0.57 0.45 -5.98
CA THR A 86 -1.71 -0.16 -6.64
C THR A 86 -2.93 -0.19 -5.73
N LEU A 87 -2.73 -0.56 -4.46
CA LEU A 87 -3.78 -0.60 -3.48
C LEU A 87 -4.34 0.80 -3.20
N ALA A 88 -3.48 1.81 -3.13
CA ALA A 88 -3.89 3.21 -2.97
C ALA A 88 -4.78 3.67 -4.13
N ALA A 89 -4.37 3.42 -5.36
CA ALA A 89 -5.14 3.77 -6.55
C ALA A 89 -6.51 3.08 -6.58
N TYR A 90 -6.56 1.80 -6.23
CA TYR A 90 -7.80 1.03 -6.18
C TYR A 90 -8.74 1.54 -5.08
N LEU A 91 -8.24 1.80 -3.88
CA LEU A 91 -9.06 2.28 -2.76
C LEU A 91 -9.63 3.68 -2.97
N LYS A 92 -8.97 4.52 -3.74
CA LYS A 92 -9.50 5.85 -4.09
C LYS A 92 -10.72 5.78 -5.00
N ALA A 93 -10.71 4.89 -5.97
CA ALA A 93 -11.76 4.76 -6.98
C ALA A 93 -11.85 3.33 -7.52
N PRO A 94 -12.40 2.39 -6.72
CA PRO A 94 -12.38 0.97 -7.08
C PRO A 94 -12.97 0.67 -8.46
N LYS A 95 -14.14 1.20 -8.75
CA LYS A 95 -14.84 0.95 -10.03
C LYS A 95 -14.17 1.59 -11.23
N LYS A 96 -13.41 2.63 -11.00
CA LYS A 96 -12.63 3.32 -12.04
C LYS A 96 -11.33 2.60 -12.34
N TYR A 97 -10.66 2.12 -11.31
CA TYR A 97 -9.37 1.45 -11.41
C TYR A 97 -9.50 0.02 -11.93
N VAL A 98 -10.48 -0.72 -11.43
CA VAL A 98 -10.84 -2.06 -11.95
C VAL A 98 -12.29 -2.03 -12.40
N LYS A 99 -12.52 -1.70 -13.67
CA LYS A 99 -13.85 -1.72 -14.27
C LYS A 99 -14.43 -3.13 -14.20
N GLY A 100 -15.60 -3.26 -13.60
CA GLY A 100 -16.23 -4.56 -13.37
C GLY A 100 -15.89 -5.22 -12.04
N THR A 101 -15.23 -4.52 -11.13
CA THR A 101 -15.03 -5.01 -9.76
C THR A 101 -16.38 -5.26 -9.08
N LYS A 102 -16.45 -6.35 -8.29
CA LYS A 102 -17.63 -6.67 -7.46
C LYS A 102 -17.77 -5.80 -6.23
N MET A 103 -16.69 -5.17 -5.80
CA MET A 103 -16.68 -4.42 -4.56
C MET A 103 -17.60 -3.20 -4.65
N ALA A 104 -18.67 -3.21 -3.87
CA ALA A 104 -19.66 -2.13 -3.81
C ALA A 104 -19.21 -1.03 -2.86
N PHE A 105 -18.08 -0.41 -3.14
CA PHE A 105 -17.50 0.66 -2.33
C PHE A 105 -17.14 1.83 -3.23
N ALA A 106 -17.58 3.04 -2.83
CA ALA A 106 -17.41 4.24 -3.67
C ALA A 106 -15.98 4.78 -3.69
N GLY A 107 -15.15 4.37 -2.75
CA GLY A 107 -13.77 4.81 -2.63
C GLY A 107 -13.54 5.76 -1.46
N LEU A 108 -12.27 5.87 -1.06
CA LEU A 108 -11.82 6.82 -0.06
C LEU A 108 -11.40 8.11 -0.76
N LYS A 109 -12.06 9.22 -0.45
CA LYS A 109 -11.84 10.51 -1.13
C LYS A 109 -10.57 11.22 -0.66
N LYS A 110 -10.16 10.98 0.60
CA LYS A 110 -9.01 11.64 1.20
C LYS A 110 -7.77 10.78 1.07
N ASP A 111 -6.69 11.34 0.53
CA ASP A 111 -5.40 10.67 0.42
C ASP A 111 -4.86 10.21 1.77
N LYS A 112 -5.12 11.00 2.82
CA LYS A 112 -4.74 10.65 4.19
C LYS A 112 -5.44 9.37 4.66
N ASP A 113 -6.73 9.21 4.40
CA ASP A 113 -7.47 8.00 4.78
C ASP A 113 -6.92 6.77 4.05
N VAL A 114 -6.57 6.92 2.79
CA VAL A 114 -5.92 5.86 1.99
C VAL A 114 -4.59 5.46 2.62
N ALA A 115 -3.73 6.42 2.92
CA ALA A 115 -2.44 6.16 3.54
C ALA A 115 -2.58 5.50 4.92
N ASP A 116 -3.53 5.97 5.72
CA ASP A 116 -3.78 5.45 7.08
C ASP A 116 -4.28 4.00 7.03
N VAL A 117 -5.23 3.67 6.16
CA VAL A 117 -5.75 2.30 6.07
C VAL A 117 -4.69 1.33 5.53
N ILE A 118 -3.86 1.76 4.61
CA ILE A 118 -2.74 0.95 4.12
C ILE A 118 -1.74 0.67 5.26
N ALA A 119 -1.42 1.67 6.07
CA ALA A 119 -0.58 1.50 7.25
C ALA A 119 -1.18 0.48 8.23
N TYR A 120 -2.49 0.53 8.43
CA TYR A 120 -3.20 -0.45 9.25
C TYR A 120 -3.12 -1.87 8.68
N LEU A 121 -3.34 -2.05 7.38
CA LEU A 121 -3.23 -3.34 6.72
C LEU A 121 -1.81 -3.92 6.81
N LYS A 122 -0.79 -3.08 6.70
CA LYS A 122 0.61 -3.49 6.89
C LYS A 122 0.88 -3.96 8.31
N ALA A 123 0.36 -3.25 9.30
CA ALA A 123 0.56 -3.58 10.71
C ALA A 123 -0.23 -4.83 11.14
N ALA A 124 -1.34 -5.14 10.47
CA ALA A 124 -2.19 -6.29 10.77
C ALA A 124 -1.65 -7.61 10.17
N ASN A 125 -0.63 -7.53 9.33
CA ASN A 125 -0.09 -8.70 8.60
C ASN A 125 1.28 -9.14 9.10
#